data_4a50f2d4ab31afd9379d79f0bd30e88c
#
_entry.id   4a50f2d4ab31afd9379d79f0bd30e88c
#
_cell.length_a   1.000
_cell.length_b   1.000
_cell.length_c   1.000
_cell.angle_alpha   90.00
_cell.angle_beta   90.00
_cell.angle_gamma   90.00
#
_symmetry.space_group_name_H-M   'P 1'
#
loop_
_entity.id
_entity.type
_entity.pdbx_description
1 polymer ?
#
loop_
_entity_poly.entity_id
_entity_poly.type
_entity_poly.pdbx_seq_one_letter_code
_entity_poly.pdbx_strand_id
1 'polypeptide(L)'
;MLLVFLPIYIWADEGMWLPCCLSKQTQQVMKDMGLNLTPRQLYNPCGAALSNAVVSFGGFCSGVVVSPDGLVFTNHHCGFDAIRQHSTVKHDYLRNGFVADSLSDELPNPDLFVSFLVRTEDVTERILQALPQDVTEDNRSLIVDSLSTLIADEAVKNDTLLRAVVSSFYAGNEYYLSVYKDYYDVRLVYA
;
A
#
# COMPACT_ATOMS: atom_id res chain seq x y z
N MET A 1 -53.71 -0.38 5.04
CA MET A 1 -52.53 0.27 4.48
C MET A 1 -51.50 -0.82 4.21
N LEU A 2 -51.32 -1.21 2.95
CA LEU A 2 -50.40 -2.31 2.56
C LEU A 2 -49.04 -1.69 2.28
N LEU A 3 -48.03 -1.96 3.12
CA LEU A 3 -46.65 -1.55 2.88
C LEU A 3 -46.04 -2.52 1.85
N VAL A 4 -45.91 -2.05 0.62
CA VAL A 4 -45.19 -2.80 -0.42
C VAL A 4 -43.67 -2.55 -0.23
N PHE A 5 -42.95 -3.56 0.30
CA PHE A 5 -41.51 -3.58 0.28
C PHE A 5 -41.04 -3.90 -1.14
N LEU A 6 -40.59 -2.89 -1.87
CA LEU A 6 -39.82 -3.10 -3.11
C LEU A 6 -38.40 -3.50 -2.71
N PRO A 7 -37.88 -4.65 -3.19
CA PRO A 7 -36.48 -4.96 -2.98
C PRO A 7 -35.61 -3.96 -3.74
N ILE A 8 -34.87 -3.14 -3.00
CA ILE A 8 -33.84 -2.29 -3.57
C ILE A 8 -32.62 -3.21 -3.78
N TYR A 9 -32.34 -3.59 -5.02
CA TYR A 9 -31.10 -4.26 -5.37
C TYR A 9 -29.98 -3.22 -5.33
N ILE A 10 -29.20 -3.18 -4.24
CA ILE A 10 -27.97 -2.42 -4.17
C ILE A 10 -26.91 -3.29 -4.84
N TRP A 11 -26.47 -2.89 -6.02
CA TRP A 11 -25.31 -3.45 -6.68
C TRP A 11 -24.10 -2.79 -6.06
N ALA A 12 -23.34 -3.55 -5.27
CA ALA A 12 -22.02 -3.15 -4.82
C ALA A 12 -21.01 -3.89 -5.69
N ASP A 13 -20.11 -3.15 -6.31
CA ASP A 13 -18.99 -3.74 -7.03
C ASP A 13 -18.03 -4.39 -6.03
N GLU A 14 -17.58 -5.60 -6.31
CA GLU A 14 -16.53 -6.26 -5.54
C GLU A 14 -15.23 -5.48 -5.71
N GLY A 15 -14.53 -5.22 -4.62
CA GLY A 15 -13.33 -4.41 -4.57
C GLY A 15 -12.08 -5.15 -4.12
N MET A 16 -10.96 -4.44 -4.06
CA MET A 16 -9.63 -4.92 -3.66
C MET A 16 -9.02 -5.97 -4.59
N TRP A 17 -9.10 -5.73 -5.89
CA TRP A 17 -8.35 -6.53 -6.86
C TRP A 17 -6.87 -6.15 -6.85
N LEU A 18 -6.00 -7.15 -6.73
CA LEU A 18 -4.55 -6.96 -6.82
C LEU A 18 -4.16 -6.61 -8.27
N PRO A 19 -3.54 -5.47 -8.53
CA PRO A 19 -3.17 -5.06 -9.89
C PRO A 19 -2.25 -6.03 -10.62
N CYS A 20 -1.42 -6.79 -9.90
CA CYS A 20 -0.55 -7.83 -10.45
C CYS A 20 -1.32 -9.06 -10.96
N CYS A 21 -2.55 -9.30 -10.47
CA CYS A 21 -3.27 -10.57 -10.65
C CYS A 21 -4.66 -10.37 -11.27
N LEU A 22 -4.87 -9.31 -12.06
CA LEU A 22 -6.15 -9.01 -12.68
C LEU A 22 -6.54 -10.09 -13.69
N SER A 23 -7.63 -10.81 -13.41
CA SER A 23 -8.23 -11.77 -14.34
C SER A 23 -8.75 -11.06 -15.60
N LYS A 24 -8.90 -11.82 -16.71
CA LYS A 24 -9.51 -11.26 -17.93
C LYS A 24 -10.93 -10.77 -17.71
N GLN A 25 -11.68 -11.45 -16.82
CA GLN A 25 -13.04 -11.07 -16.47
C GLN A 25 -13.05 -9.74 -15.71
N THR A 26 -12.19 -9.60 -14.70
CA THR A 26 -12.04 -8.35 -13.93
C THR A 26 -11.64 -7.19 -14.85
N GLN A 27 -10.68 -7.42 -15.77
CA GLN A 27 -10.27 -6.41 -16.74
C GLN A 27 -11.44 -5.97 -17.65
N GLN A 28 -12.32 -6.90 -18.04
CA GLN A 28 -13.49 -6.55 -18.84
C GLN A 28 -14.49 -5.72 -18.04
N VAL A 29 -14.78 -6.11 -16.77
CA VAL A 29 -15.63 -5.33 -15.89
C VAL A 29 -15.09 -3.90 -15.71
N MET A 30 -13.79 -3.75 -15.42
CA MET A 30 -13.15 -2.43 -15.31
C MET A 30 -13.28 -1.58 -16.59
N LYS A 31 -13.16 -2.22 -17.76
CA LYS A 31 -13.40 -1.55 -19.06
C LYS A 31 -14.84 -1.09 -19.24
N ASP A 32 -15.79 -1.94 -18.88
CA ASP A 32 -17.23 -1.64 -19.00
C ASP A 32 -17.61 -0.49 -18.05
N MET A 33 -16.88 -0.35 -16.94
CA MET A 33 -16.98 0.78 -16.00
C MET A 33 -16.27 2.05 -16.49
N GLY A 34 -15.61 2.02 -17.65
CA GLY A 34 -14.95 3.17 -18.27
C GLY A 34 -13.44 3.24 -18.12
N LEU A 35 -12.76 2.22 -17.58
CA LEU A 35 -11.31 2.19 -17.50
C LEU A 35 -10.70 2.06 -18.92
N ASN A 36 -9.90 3.06 -19.32
CA ASN A 36 -9.19 3.08 -20.61
C ASN A 36 -7.72 2.65 -20.52
N LEU A 37 -7.23 2.29 -19.31
CA LEU A 37 -5.86 1.84 -19.12
C LEU A 37 -5.73 0.34 -19.41
N THR A 38 -4.60 -0.04 -19.99
CA THR A 38 -4.24 -1.45 -20.15
C THR A 38 -3.71 -2.03 -18.82
N PRO A 39 -3.73 -3.36 -18.62
CA PRO A 39 -3.15 -3.97 -17.42
C PRO A 39 -1.69 -3.59 -17.19
N ARG A 40 -0.88 -3.45 -18.24
CA ARG A 40 0.53 -3.02 -18.15
C ARG A 40 0.68 -1.57 -17.75
N GLN A 41 -0.26 -0.71 -18.07
CA GLN A 41 -0.26 0.67 -17.61
C GLN A 41 -0.69 0.78 -16.13
N LEU A 42 -1.48 -0.17 -15.63
CA LEU A 42 -1.86 -0.26 -14.22
C LEU A 42 -0.72 -0.83 -13.36
N TYR A 43 -0.15 -1.95 -13.78
CA TYR A 43 0.94 -2.65 -13.09
C TYR A 43 1.94 -3.25 -14.07
N ASN A 44 3.22 -2.94 -13.89
CA ASN A 44 4.31 -3.49 -14.70
C ASN A 44 5.56 -3.69 -13.83
N PRO A 45 5.91 -4.93 -13.47
CA PRO A 45 7.07 -5.20 -12.62
C PRO A 45 8.41 -4.89 -13.29
N CYS A 46 8.42 -4.72 -14.63
CA CYS A 46 9.63 -4.47 -15.41
C CYS A 46 9.69 -3.05 -16.00
N GLY A 47 8.78 -2.16 -15.64
CA GLY A 47 8.74 -0.83 -16.23
C GLY A 47 7.78 0.12 -15.53
N ALA A 48 7.57 1.30 -16.12
CA ALA A 48 6.68 2.31 -15.58
C ALA A 48 5.22 1.87 -15.65
N ALA A 49 4.48 2.08 -14.58
CA ALA A 49 3.04 1.86 -14.47
C ALA A 49 2.44 2.82 -13.43
N LEU A 50 1.12 2.93 -13.41
CA LEU A 50 0.40 3.77 -12.45
C LEU A 50 0.69 3.34 -11.01
N SER A 51 0.82 2.04 -10.75
CA SER A 51 1.16 1.47 -9.44
C SER A 51 2.48 2.00 -8.87
N ASN A 52 3.44 2.40 -9.72
CA ASN A 52 4.71 2.95 -9.26
C ASN A 52 4.59 4.34 -8.63
N ALA A 53 3.52 5.08 -8.93
CA ALA A 53 3.25 6.37 -8.31
C ALA A 53 2.59 6.23 -6.93
N VAL A 54 2.01 5.07 -6.61
CA VAL A 54 1.38 4.81 -5.31
C VAL A 54 2.43 4.30 -4.34
N VAL A 55 2.48 4.90 -3.15
CA VAL A 55 3.46 4.58 -2.12
C VAL A 55 2.77 4.28 -0.79
N SER A 56 3.40 3.44 0.03
CA SER A 56 3.05 3.32 1.44
C SER A 56 3.70 4.47 2.21
N PHE A 57 2.89 5.23 2.93
CA PHE A 57 3.33 6.40 3.70
C PHE A 57 3.39 6.03 5.18
N GLY A 58 4.60 6.01 5.73
CA GLY A 58 4.88 5.67 7.13
C GLY A 58 4.51 4.23 7.54
N GLY A 59 4.11 3.37 6.61
CA GLY A 59 3.62 2.01 6.89
C GLY A 59 2.17 1.93 7.36
N PHE A 60 1.48 3.08 7.53
CA PHE A 60 0.11 3.16 8.04
C PHE A 60 -0.88 3.86 7.10
N CYS A 61 -0.38 4.59 6.12
CA CYS A 61 -1.18 5.30 5.12
C CYS A 61 -0.68 5.01 3.71
N SER A 62 -1.36 5.57 2.72
CA SER A 62 -0.91 5.62 1.33
C SER A 62 -0.70 7.06 0.87
N GLY A 63 0.16 7.24 -0.12
CA GLY A 63 0.40 8.49 -0.80
C GLY A 63 0.55 8.28 -2.30
N VAL A 64 0.63 9.37 -3.04
CA VAL A 64 0.89 9.35 -4.48
C VAL A 64 2.00 10.33 -4.82
N VAL A 65 2.99 9.84 -5.57
CA VAL A 65 4.07 10.67 -6.11
C VAL A 65 3.54 11.43 -7.33
N VAL A 66 3.68 12.75 -7.31
CA VAL A 66 3.11 13.64 -8.33
C VAL A 66 4.15 14.47 -9.07
N SER A 67 5.45 14.31 -8.74
CA SER A 67 6.53 14.98 -9.46
C SER A 67 7.75 14.08 -9.62
N PRO A 68 8.64 14.37 -10.60
CA PRO A 68 9.91 13.65 -10.75
C PRO A 68 10.88 13.90 -9.58
N ASP A 69 10.67 14.97 -8.81
CA ASP A 69 11.52 15.35 -7.68
C ASP A 69 11.04 14.75 -6.34
N GLY A 70 10.06 13.82 -6.38
CA GLY A 70 9.61 13.07 -5.21
C GLY A 70 8.54 13.78 -4.38
N LEU A 71 7.79 14.75 -4.92
CA LEU A 71 6.65 15.34 -4.22
C LEU A 71 5.55 14.28 -4.03
N VAL A 72 5.20 14.02 -2.77
CA VAL A 72 4.18 13.05 -2.37
C VAL A 72 2.97 13.76 -1.79
N PHE A 73 1.79 13.42 -2.32
CA PHE A 73 0.52 13.82 -1.74
C PHE A 73 -0.05 12.67 -0.89
N THR A 74 -0.55 13.03 0.27
CA THR A 74 -1.25 12.10 1.16
C THR A 74 -2.45 12.80 1.81
N ASN A 75 -3.25 12.08 2.56
CA ASN A 75 -4.37 12.66 3.28
C ASN A 75 -3.91 13.47 4.50
N HIS A 76 -4.64 14.52 4.86
CA HIS A 76 -4.31 15.37 6.00
C HIS A 76 -4.10 14.57 7.30
N HIS A 77 -4.98 13.61 7.59
CA HIS A 77 -4.86 12.81 8.81
C HIS A 77 -3.58 11.94 8.84
N CYS A 78 -3.01 11.59 7.68
CA CYS A 78 -1.75 10.85 7.60
C CYS A 78 -0.53 11.75 7.91
N GLY A 79 -0.60 13.02 7.53
CA GLY A 79 0.46 14.01 7.81
C GLY A 79 0.27 14.79 9.12
N PHE A 80 -0.85 14.57 9.84
CA PHE A 80 -1.25 15.39 10.99
C PHE A 80 -0.16 15.47 12.06
N ASP A 81 0.44 14.34 12.43
CA ASP A 81 1.47 14.30 13.46
C ASP A 81 2.75 15.01 13.02
N ALA A 82 3.14 14.92 11.75
CA ALA A 82 4.26 15.65 11.19
C ALA A 82 4.00 17.17 11.26
N ILE A 83 2.81 17.63 10.84
CA ILE A 83 2.43 19.05 10.93
C ILE A 83 2.43 19.51 12.40
N ARG A 84 1.87 18.70 13.31
CA ARG A 84 1.80 18.99 14.75
C ARG A 84 3.18 19.12 15.39
N GLN A 85 4.13 18.24 15.06
CA GLN A 85 5.49 18.28 15.60
C GLN A 85 6.23 19.57 15.24
N HIS A 86 5.96 20.13 14.08
CA HIS A 86 6.56 21.40 13.64
C HIS A 86 5.77 22.63 14.09
N SER A 87 4.52 22.45 14.56
CA SER A 87 3.69 23.56 15.03
C SER A 87 4.11 24.05 16.40
N THR A 88 4.17 25.38 16.54
CA THR A 88 4.45 26.08 17.80
C THR A 88 3.44 27.20 18.03
N VAL A 89 3.43 27.80 19.22
CA VAL A 89 2.56 28.96 19.51
C VAL A 89 2.80 30.13 18.55
N LYS A 90 4.04 30.28 18.04
CA LYS A 90 4.40 31.35 17.07
C LYS A 90 4.14 30.96 15.63
N HIS A 91 4.20 29.68 15.33
CA HIS A 91 4.04 29.11 13.99
C HIS A 91 3.05 27.96 14.07
N ASP A 92 1.77 28.27 14.10
CA ASP A 92 0.69 27.28 14.19
C ASP A 92 0.36 26.78 12.77
N TYR A 93 1.12 25.81 12.30
CA TYR A 93 0.96 25.23 10.96
C TYR A 93 -0.33 24.41 10.82
N LEU A 94 -0.86 23.86 11.92
CA LEU A 94 -2.16 23.18 11.92
C LEU A 94 -3.30 24.13 11.57
N ARG A 95 -3.22 25.39 12.02
CA ARG A 95 -4.24 26.40 11.80
C ARG A 95 -4.00 27.26 10.56
N ASN A 96 -2.74 27.64 10.33
CA ASN A 96 -2.39 28.63 9.32
C ASN A 96 -1.86 28.02 8.02
N GLY A 97 -1.60 26.70 8.01
CA GLY A 97 -0.92 26.04 6.93
C GLY A 97 0.59 26.24 6.95
N PHE A 98 1.28 25.56 6.05
CA PHE A 98 2.70 25.68 5.81
C PHE A 98 3.00 25.55 4.32
N VAL A 99 3.94 26.33 3.82
CA VAL A 99 4.50 26.23 2.47
C VAL A 99 6.00 26.44 2.57
N ALA A 100 6.79 25.54 2.03
CA ALA A 100 8.23 25.72 1.84
C ALA A 100 8.46 26.46 0.52
N ASP A 101 9.09 27.62 0.57
CA ASP A 101 9.42 28.41 -0.62
C ASP A 101 10.71 27.91 -1.31
N SER A 102 11.52 27.14 -0.60
CA SER A 102 12.77 26.54 -1.09
C SER A 102 13.07 25.22 -0.38
N LEU A 103 14.01 24.42 -0.92
CA LEU A 103 14.47 23.17 -0.30
C LEU A 103 15.03 23.36 1.12
N SER A 104 15.58 24.56 1.43
CA SER A 104 16.10 24.88 2.76
C SER A 104 14.99 25.12 3.79
N ASP A 105 13.78 25.39 3.35
CA ASP A 105 12.63 25.68 4.22
C ASP A 105 11.82 24.42 4.53
N GLU A 106 12.11 23.31 3.84
CA GLU A 106 11.46 22.03 4.07
C GLU A 106 11.75 21.50 5.47
N LEU A 107 10.71 21.02 6.16
CA LEU A 107 10.81 20.59 7.54
C LEU A 107 11.02 19.07 7.62
N PRO A 108 12.16 18.58 8.14
CA PRO A 108 12.50 17.16 8.16
C PRO A 108 11.63 16.39 9.17
N ASN A 109 11.21 15.16 8.78
CA ASN A 109 10.47 14.24 9.62
C ASN A 109 11.28 12.93 9.78
N PRO A 110 12.21 12.85 10.74
CA PRO A 110 13.17 11.74 10.83
C PRO A 110 12.53 10.37 11.12
N ASP A 111 11.34 10.36 11.72
CA ASP A 111 10.61 9.13 12.07
C ASP A 111 9.66 8.68 10.94
N LEU A 112 9.61 9.42 9.83
CA LEU A 112 8.73 9.15 8.72
C LEU A 112 9.51 8.56 7.54
N PHE A 113 8.91 7.59 6.87
CA PHE A 113 9.46 7.00 5.66
C PHE A 113 8.38 6.78 4.61
N VAL A 114 8.82 6.65 3.36
CA VAL A 114 7.95 6.34 2.22
C VAL A 114 8.48 5.10 1.54
N SER A 115 7.60 4.11 1.33
CA SER A 115 7.96 2.83 0.72
C SER A 115 7.40 2.72 -0.69
N PHE A 116 8.28 2.45 -1.64
CA PHE A 116 7.93 2.14 -3.02
C PHE A 116 7.85 0.63 -3.20
N LEU A 117 6.75 0.16 -3.77
CA LEU A 117 6.60 -1.24 -4.12
C LEU A 117 7.52 -1.58 -5.31
N VAL A 118 8.45 -2.51 -5.09
CA VAL A 118 9.38 -3.00 -6.13
C VAL A 118 8.74 -4.15 -6.91
N ARG A 119 8.18 -5.14 -6.20
CA ARG A 119 7.52 -6.30 -6.79
C ARG A 119 6.55 -6.96 -5.80
N THR A 120 5.59 -7.70 -6.35
CA THR A 120 4.70 -8.58 -5.60
C THR A 120 4.76 -9.98 -6.22
N GLU A 121 4.84 -11.00 -5.38
CA GLU A 121 4.89 -12.42 -5.77
C GLU A 121 3.81 -13.20 -5.02
N ASP A 122 3.10 -14.10 -5.71
CA ASP A 122 2.20 -15.04 -5.07
C ASP A 122 3.01 -16.17 -4.41
N VAL A 123 2.90 -16.30 -3.11
CA VAL A 123 3.58 -17.32 -2.30
C VAL A 123 2.59 -18.27 -1.62
N THR A 124 1.34 -18.25 -2.05
CA THR A 124 0.23 -19.03 -1.48
C THR A 124 0.57 -20.51 -1.44
N GLU A 125 0.94 -21.08 -2.59
CA GLU A 125 1.23 -22.51 -2.70
C GLU A 125 2.40 -22.91 -1.78
N ARG A 126 3.44 -22.07 -1.70
CA ARG A 126 4.60 -22.30 -0.84
C ARG A 126 4.24 -22.37 0.63
N ILE A 127 3.32 -21.52 1.09
CA ILE A 127 2.86 -21.51 2.48
C ILE A 127 1.91 -22.69 2.74
N LEU A 128 0.92 -22.91 1.87
CA LEU A 128 -0.09 -23.95 2.07
C LEU A 128 0.51 -25.36 2.04
N GLN A 129 1.49 -25.63 1.19
CA GLN A 129 2.18 -26.93 1.13
C GLN A 129 3.04 -27.22 2.37
N ALA A 130 3.50 -26.19 3.07
CA ALA A 130 4.29 -26.34 4.28
C ALA A 130 3.45 -26.50 5.55
N LEU A 131 2.13 -26.30 5.46
CA LEU A 131 1.22 -26.49 6.58
C LEU A 131 0.88 -27.97 6.80
N PRO A 132 0.97 -28.51 8.03
CA PRO A 132 0.49 -29.83 8.36
C PRO A 132 -1.03 -29.97 8.14
N GLN A 133 -1.48 -31.17 7.73
CA GLN A 133 -2.91 -31.41 7.45
C GLN A 133 -3.81 -31.30 8.69
N ASP A 134 -3.29 -31.66 9.88
CA ASP A 134 -4.03 -31.71 11.14
C ASP A 134 -3.61 -30.60 12.12
N VAL A 135 -3.34 -29.38 11.60
CA VAL A 135 -2.94 -28.25 12.44
C VAL A 135 -4.14 -27.53 13.07
N THR A 136 -4.07 -27.24 14.37
CA THR A 136 -5.07 -26.38 15.04
C THR A 136 -4.91 -24.93 14.57
N GLU A 137 -5.99 -24.11 14.67
CA GLU A 137 -5.96 -22.72 14.19
C GLU A 137 -4.87 -21.88 14.85
N ASP A 138 -4.68 -22.02 16.17
CA ASP A 138 -3.62 -21.31 16.90
C ASP A 138 -2.22 -21.68 16.40
N ASN A 139 -1.97 -22.98 16.18
CA ASN A 139 -0.69 -23.44 15.65
C ASN A 139 -0.52 -23.06 14.17
N ARG A 140 -1.61 -23.01 13.40
CA ARG A 140 -1.59 -22.56 12.01
C ARG A 140 -1.05 -21.13 11.90
N SER A 141 -1.57 -20.22 12.72
CA SER A 141 -1.12 -18.81 12.73
C SER A 141 0.39 -18.73 13.01
N LEU A 142 0.89 -19.40 14.03
CA LEU A 142 2.31 -19.41 14.39
C LEU A 142 3.21 -19.96 13.26
N ILE A 143 2.76 -21.01 12.58
CA ILE A 143 3.51 -21.61 11.46
C ILE A 143 3.51 -20.64 10.27
N VAL A 144 2.37 -20.05 9.95
CA VAL A 144 2.24 -19.05 8.86
C VAL A 144 3.14 -17.86 9.12
N ASP A 145 3.16 -17.32 10.33
CA ASP A 145 4.00 -16.18 10.71
C ASP A 145 5.50 -16.52 10.56
N SER A 146 5.90 -17.73 11.00
CA SER A 146 7.28 -18.19 10.88
C SER A 146 7.68 -18.38 9.41
N LEU A 147 6.82 -18.99 8.59
CA LEU A 147 7.06 -19.16 7.16
C LEU A 147 7.10 -17.82 6.43
N SER A 148 6.20 -16.92 6.77
CA SER A 148 6.14 -15.57 6.20
C SER A 148 7.43 -14.80 6.46
N THR A 149 7.97 -14.89 7.68
CA THR A 149 9.25 -14.28 8.05
C THR A 149 10.39 -14.88 7.23
N LEU A 150 10.48 -16.21 7.14
CA LEU A 150 11.51 -16.89 6.35
C LEU A 150 11.48 -16.49 4.87
N ILE A 151 10.27 -16.43 4.28
CA ILE A 151 10.08 -16.04 2.87
C ILE A 151 10.50 -14.58 2.66
N ALA A 152 10.14 -13.69 3.57
CA ALA A 152 10.51 -12.29 3.51
C ALA A 152 12.03 -12.10 3.61
N ASP A 153 12.68 -12.75 4.58
CA ASP A 153 14.14 -12.67 4.77
C ASP A 153 14.91 -13.21 3.56
N GLU A 154 14.47 -14.32 2.98
CA GLU A 154 15.05 -14.86 1.75
C GLU A 154 14.95 -13.90 0.57
N ALA A 155 13.82 -13.21 0.44
CA ALA A 155 13.55 -12.31 -0.68
C ALA A 155 14.48 -11.09 -0.72
N VAL A 156 15.01 -10.66 0.44
CA VAL A 156 15.89 -9.49 0.59
C VAL A 156 17.31 -9.83 1.02
N LYS A 157 17.66 -11.12 1.13
CA LYS A 157 18.94 -11.62 1.64
C LYS A 157 20.17 -10.97 0.98
N ASN A 158 20.07 -10.61 -0.29
CA ASN A 158 21.16 -10.07 -1.09
C ASN A 158 21.12 -8.53 -1.23
N ASP A 159 20.11 -7.88 -0.68
CA ASP A 159 19.93 -6.42 -0.79
C ASP A 159 19.33 -5.85 0.50
N THR A 160 20.20 -5.29 1.33
CA THR A 160 19.83 -4.68 2.62
C THR A 160 19.05 -3.36 2.50
N LEU A 161 18.91 -2.82 1.29
CA LEU A 161 18.13 -1.62 1.01
C LEU A 161 16.65 -1.94 0.77
N LEU A 162 16.33 -3.23 0.68
CA LEU A 162 14.96 -3.69 0.47
C LEU A 162 14.37 -4.24 1.77
N ARG A 163 13.06 -4.09 1.89
CA ARG A 163 12.24 -4.70 2.94
C ARG A 163 11.16 -5.56 2.29
N ALA A 164 10.91 -6.72 2.85
CA ALA A 164 9.89 -7.62 2.37
C ALA A 164 8.86 -7.94 3.45
N VAL A 165 7.62 -8.12 3.03
CA VAL A 165 6.50 -8.50 3.91
C VAL A 165 5.64 -9.51 3.16
N VAL A 166 5.24 -10.58 3.84
CA VAL A 166 4.18 -11.48 3.36
C VAL A 166 2.87 -11.08 4.03
N SER A 167 1.85 -10.87 3.23
CA SER A 167 0.51 -10.51 3.69
C SER A 167 -0.50 -11.57 3.30
N SER A 168 -1.43 -11.90 4.21
CA SER A 168 -2.54 -12.81 3.94
C SER A 168 -3.74 -12.05 3.36
N PHE A 169 -4.42 -12.66 2.40
CA PHE A 169 -5.62 -12.14 1.78
C PHE A 169 -6.74 -13.18 1.88
N TYR A 170 -7.98 -12.71 1.76
CA TYR A 170 -9.19 -13.54 1.74
C TYR A 170 -9.24 -14.54 2.91
N ALA A 171 -9.03 -14.02 4.14
CA ALA A 171 -9.03 -14.80 5.38
C ALA A 171 -7.99 -15.95 5.39
N GLY A 172 -6.80 -15.73 4.80
CA GLY A 172 -5.73 -16.72 4.80
C GLY A 172 -5.83 -17.78 3.70
N ASN A 173 -6.62 -17.51 2.65
CA ASN A 173 -6.69 -18.36 1.46
C ASN A 173 -5.59 -18.04 0.44
N GLU A 174 -5.06 -16.82 0.48
CA GLU A 174 -3.98 -16.38 -0.41
C GLU A 174 -2.90 -15.62 0.37
N TYR A 175 -1.66 -15.72 -0.08
CA TYR A 175 -0.50 -15.07 0.53
C TYR A 175 0.36 -14.43 -0.54
N TYR A 176 0.68 -13.15 -0.35
CA TYR A 176 1.49 -12.38 -1.29
C TYR A 176 2.71 -11.79 -0.59
N LEU A 177 3.90 -12.06 -1.16
CA LEU A 177 5.14 -11.39 -0.79
C LEU A 177 5.21 -10.06 -1.52
N SER A 178 5.34 -8.97 -0.78
CA SER A 178 5.59 -7.63 -1.30
C SER A 178 6.97 -7.16 -0.89
N VAL A 179 7.78 -6.73 -1.87
CA VAL A 179 9.11 -6.20 -1.66
C VAL A 179 9.10 -4.70 -1.88
N TYR A 180 9.63 -3.96 -0.92
CA TYR A 180 9.63 -2.50 -0.88
C TYR A 180 11.05 -1.94 -0.82
N LYS A 181 11.21 -0.73 -1.34
CA LYS A 181 12.35 0.14 -1.08
C LYS A 181 11.90 1.34 -0.26
N ASP A 182 12.50 1.51 0.91
CA ASP A 182 12.14 2.55 1.86
C ASP A 182 13.05 3.77 1.72
N TYR A 183 12.47 4.97 1.79
CA TYR A 183 13.16 6.26 1.76
C TYR A 183 12.82 7.03 3.05
N TYR A 184 13.84 7.44 3.80
CA TYR A 184 13.72 8.01 5.14
C TYR A 184 13.87 9.54 5.21
N ASP A 185 14.41 10.19 4.18
CA ASP A 185 14.47 11.68 4.13
C ASP A 185 13.12 12.22 3.64
N VAL A 186 12.13 12.18 4.53
CA VAL A 186 10.79 12.71 4.25
C VAL A 186 10.63 14.05 4.91
N ARG A 187 10.17 15.04 4.14
CA ARG A 187 10.07 16.42 4.59
C ARG A 187 8.68 16.99 4.35
N LEU A 188 8.20 17.81 5.29
CA LEU A 188 6.98 18.58 5.11
C LEU A 188 7.26 19.76 4.19
N VAL A 189 6.56 19.82 3.07
CA VAL A 189 6.69 20.84 2.03
C VAL A 189 5.47 21.77 1.98
N TYR A 190 4.29 21.17 2.23
CA TYR A 190 3.02 21.89 2.20
C TYR A 190 2.02 21.25 3.19
N ALA A 191 1.23 22.09 3.87
CA ALA A 191 0.15 21.66 4.78
C ALA A 191 -1.00 22.68 4.75
#